data_d2ab9f744269b9dfc3f0b91962b9f486
#
_entry.id   d2ab9f744269b9dfc3f0b91962b9f486
#
_cell.length_a   1.000
_cell.length_b   1.000
_cell.length_c   1.000
_cell.angle_alpha   90.00
_cell.angle_beta   90.00
_cell.angle_gamma   90.00
#
_symmetry.space_group_name_H-M   'P 1'
#
loop_
_entity.id
_entity.type
_entity.pdbx_description
1 polymer ?
#
loop_
_entity_poly.entity_id
_entity_poly.type
_entity_poly.pdbx_seq_one_letter_code
_entity_poly.pdbx_strand_id
1 'polypeptide(L)'
;AGAQLYNTSLIAEDGLGPIFNKQSCANCHNNPVGGHGSQTVIRFGMEDKKEGFIELEEYGGSLLQVSGIDLACAEELPPMANIVADRLTIGMLGYGLVEAIADADLLALESSGPGVSGRANNVPLLEDPTTTRVGRFGWKSQLATILSFSGDAAREEMGLTNRLIPTENDPNGILPPAISECDTVPDPEDGPDAEGFHFIDRVSDFQRFLAAPPQTPRSGMRGEQLFNQVGCAQCHNASFTTANDPSLEPFLRNKTIRPYSNFLLHNMGLASDFIAQAGAGQYEMRTPPLWGLRTRRPMWHDGRISEGTFTDLITDAIAEHNALLSEGVDSAQAYDALSSQDKTDVIAFLGSLGRAEFDMNGDESV
;
A
#
# COMPACT_ATOMS: atom_id res chain seq x y z
N ALA A 1 -11.66 20.29 6.64
CA ALA A 1 -12.17 19.91 5.29
C ALA A 1 -11.71 18.50 4.91
N GLY A 2 -10.40 18.20 4.75
CA GLY A 2 -9.91 16.93 4.25
C GLY A 2 -10.42 15.69 4.99
N ALA A 3 -10.37 15.67 6.33
CA ALA A 3 -10.91 14.57 7.13
C ALA A 3 -12.41 14.35 6.90
N GLN A 4 -13.17 15.41 6.66
CA GLN A 4 -14.60 15.31 6.36
C GLN A 4 -14.79 14.66 4.99
N LEU A 5 -14.14 15.16 3.94
CA LEU A 5 -14.21 14.60 2.59
C LEU A 5 -13.79 13.13 2.56
N TYR A 6 -12.70 12.80 3.25
CA TYR A 6 -12.20 11.43 3.38
C TYR A 6 -13.24 10.45 3.92
N ASN A 7 -14.12 10.92 4.83
CA ASN A 7 -15.16 10.12 5.46
C ASN A 7 -16.54 10.23 4.79
N THR A 8 -16.72 11.18 3.87
CA THR A 8 -18.02 11.39 3.21
C THR A 8 -18.23 10.36 2.11
N SER A 9 -19.33 9.62 2.18
CA SER A 9 -19.76 8.78 1.07
C SER A 9 -20.33 9.65 -0.04
N LEU A 10 -19.71 9.60 -1.20
CA LEU A 10 -20.17 10.29 -2.41
C LEU A 10 -21.34 9.53 -3.04
N ILE A 11 -22.14 10.24 -3.81
CA ILE A 11 -23.20 9.72 -4.71
C ILE A 11 -22.89 10.16 -6.14
N ALA A 12 -23.65 9.67 -7.11
CA ALA A 12 -23.41 9.98 -8.52
C ALA A 12 -23.40 11.48 -8.80
N GLU A 13 -24.29 12.27 -8.15
CA GLU A 13 -24.35 13.72 -8.28
C GLU A 13 -23.14 14.45 -7.69
N ASP A 14 -22.37 13.78 -6.82
CA ASP A 14 -21.12 14.29 -6.26
C ASP A 14 -19.90 13.87 -7.11
N GLY A 15 -20.10 13.11 -8.22
CA GLY A 15 -19.06 12.58 -9.08
C GLY A 15 -18.60 11.16 -8.71
N LEU A 16 -19.39 10.38 -7.94
CA LEU A 16 -19.09 8.96 -7.74
C LEU A 16 -19.41 8.16 -9.01
N GLY A 17 -18.49 7.36 -9.43
CA GLY A 17 -18.70 6.46 -10.55
C GLY A 17 -18.25 7.07 -11.87
N PRO A 18 -18.68 6.46 -13.00
CA PRO A 18 -19.80 5.51 -13.17
C PRO A 18 -19.55 4.11 -12.61
N ILE A 19 -18.28 3.70 -12.47
CA ILE A 19 -17.87 2.43 -11.85
C ILE A 19 -16.95 2.71 -10.67
N PHE A 20 -17.03 1.91 -9.62
CA PHE A 20 -16.28 2.14 -8.39
C PHE A 20 -16.20 0.87 -7.52
N ASN A 21 -15.29 0.87 -6.55
CA ASN A 21 -15.23 -0.14 -5.50
C ASN A 21 -15.98 0.31 -4.25
N LYS A 22 -15.76 1.56 -3.81
CA LYS A 22 -16.38 2.13 -2.60
C LYS A 22 -16.70 3.61 -2.79
N GLN A 23 -17.60 4.11 -1.93
CA GLN A 23 -18.11 5.47 -1.99
C GLN A 23 -17.27 6.48 -1.18
N SER A 24 -16.31 6.04 -0.38
CA SER A 24 -15.40 6.91 0.38
C SER A 24 -14.10 6.19 0.72
N CYS A 25 -13.04 6.96 0.96
CA CYS A 25 -11.75 6.43 1.41
C CYS A 25 -11.90 5.65 2.73
N ALA A 26 -12.70 6.17 3.66
CA ALA A 26 -12.93 5.56 4.97
C ALA A 26 -13.70 4.22 4.90
N ASN A 27 -14.37 3.89 3.82
CA ASN A 27 -14.98 2.57 3.68
C ASN A 27 -13.95 1.44 3.69
N CYS A 28 -12.73 1.71 3.20
CA CYS A 28 -11.63 0.75 3.21
C CYS A 28 -10.62 1.04 4.32
N HIS A 29 -10.29 2.31 4.59
CA HIS A 29 -9.24 2.74 5.51
C HIS A 29 -9.83 3.25 6.83
N ASN A 30 -10.31 2.35 7.69
CA ASN A 30 -11.14 2.71 8.85
C ASN A 30 -10.72 2.12 10.20
N ASN A 31 -9.60 1.44 10.31
CA ASN A 31 -9.16 0.84 11.57
C ASN A 31 -7.73 1.31 11.98
N PRO A 32 -7.61 2.47 12.67
CA PRO A 32 -8.55 3.60 12.72
C PRO A 32 -8.70 4.30 11.37
N VAL A 33 -9.39 5.45 11.29
CA VAL A 33 -9.47 6.26 10.04
C VAL A 33 -8.07 6.52 9.50
N GLY A 34 -7.83 6.15 8.23
CA GLY A 34 -6.51 6.14 7.60
C GLY A 34 -5.64 4.92 7.94
N GLY A 35 -6.12 4.03 8.79
CA GLY A 35 -5.43 2.78 9.15
C GLY A 35 -5.64 1.65 8.15
N HIS A 36 -5.28 0.45 8.59
CA HIS A 36 -5.54 -0.75 7.81
C HIS A 36 -7.03 -1.08 7.79
N GLY A 37 -7.49 -1.63 6.66
CA GLY A 37 -8.82 -2.23 6.55
C GLY A 37 -8.75 -3.75 6.40
N SER A 38 -9.91 -4.37 6.42
CA SER A 38 -10.09 -5.80 6.07
C SER A 38 -10.67 -5.99 4.67
N GLN A 39 -10.82 -4.90 3.92
CA GLN A 39 -11.33 -4.94 2.55
C GLN A 39 -10.21 -5.28 1.58
N THR A 40 -10.53 -6.11 0.60
CA THR A 40 -9.66 -6.38 -0.54
C THR A 40 -10.25 -5.77 -1.80
N VAL A 41 -9.38 -5.47 -2.74
CA VAL A 41 -9.72 -5.16 -4.12
C VAL A 41 -9.18 -6.26 -5.01
N ILE A 42 -9.79 -6.45 -6.17
CA ILE A 42 -9.40 -7.48 -7.12
C ILE A 42 -8.51 -6.85 -8.19
N ARG A 43 -7.33 -7.43 -8.40
CA ARG A 43 -6.46 -7.12 -9.53
C ARG A 43 -6.50 -8.29 -10.52
N PHE A 44 -6.44 -7.98 -11.80
CA PHE A 44 -6.43 -8.97 -12.84
C PHE A 44 -5.43 -8.65 -13.96
N GLY A 45 -5.16 -9.62 -14.78
CA GLY A 45 -4.33 -9.49 -15.96
C GLY A 45 -4.24 -10.80 -16.73
N MET A 46 -3.45 -10.81 -17.78
CA MET A 46 -3.22 -11.99 -18.60
C MET A 46 -1.73 -12.32 -18.64
N GLU A 47 -1.39 -13.55 -18.33
CA GLU A 47 -0.07 -14.09 -18.62
C GLU A 47 -0.08 -14.70 -20.02
N ASP A 48 0.67 -14.11 -20.95
CA ASP A 48 0.91 -14.66 -22.29
C ASP A 48 2.31 -15.26 -22.37
N LYS A 49 2.44 -16.42 -22.99
CA LYS A 49 3.71 -17.17 -23.10
C LYS A 49 4.79 -16.46 -23.89
N LYS A 50 4.44 -15.49 -24.73
CA LYS A 50 5.37 -14.76 -25.59
C LYS A 50 5.62 -13.34 -25.11
N GLU A 51 4.56 -12.68 -24.61
CA GLU A 51 4.55 -11.27 -24.27
C GLU A 51 4.74 -11.05 -22.75
N GLY A 52 4.58 -12.12 -21.94
CA GLY A 52 4.60 -12.04 -20.49
C GLY A 52 3.27 -11.52 -19.94
N PHE A 53 3.35 -10.75 -18.86
CA PHE A 53 2.15 -10.18 -18.23
C PHE A 53 1.62 -8.97 -19.02
N ILE A 54 0.30 -8.97 -19.27
CA ILE A 54 -0.45 -7.92 -19.95
C ILE A 54 -1.50 -7.38 -18.97
N GLU A 55 -1.49 -6.07 -18.73
CA GLU A 55 -2.39 -5.41 -17.76
C GLU A 55 -3.84 -5.31 -18.24
N LEU A 56 -4.12 -5.57 -19.50
CA LEU A 56 -5.45 -5.49 -20.12
C LEU A 56 -6.09 -4.08 -20.00
N GLU A 57 -5.28 -3.04 -20.18
CA GLU A 57 -5.72 -1.63 -20.06
C GLU A 57 -6.91 -1.30 -20.97
N GLU A 58 -7.00 -1.90 -22.15
CA GLU A 58 -8.12 -1.73 -23.08
C GLU A 58 -9.44 -2.31 -22.58
N TYR A 59 -9.40 -3.05 -21.47
CA TYR A 59 -10.55 -3.67 -20.78
C TYR A 59 -10.71 -3.13 -19.36
N GLY A 60 -10.25 -1.91 -19.09
CA GLY A 60 -10.39 -1.25 -17.79
C GLY A 60 -9.18 -1.32 -16.88
N GLY A 61 -8.03 -1.80 -17.38
CA GLY A 61 -6.80 -1.87 -16.61
C GLY A 61 -6.79 -3.01 -15.60
N SER A 62 -5.88 -2.98 -14.65
CA SER A 62 -5.71 -4.14 -13.78
C SER A 62 -6.56 -4.15 -12.51
N LEU A 63 -7.30 -3.08 -12.19
CA LEU A 63 -8.21 -3.05 -11.04
C LEU A 63 -9.65 -3.29 -11.49
N LEU A 64 -10.31 -4.28 -10.90
CA LEU A 64 -11.73 -4.52 -11.13
C LEU A 64 -12.58 -3.60 -10.24
N GLN A 65 -13.45 -2.79 -10.84
CA GLN A 65 -14.45 -2.01 -10.13
C GLN A 65 -15.74 -2.83 -10.01
N VAL A 66 -15.99 -3.35 -8.81
CA VAL A 66 -17.08 -4.33 -8.56
C VAL A 66 -18.47 -3.71 -8.47
N SER A 67 -18.59 -2.39 -8.56
CA SER A 67 -19.84 -1.64 -8.44
C SER A 67 -19.98 -0.63 -9.57
N GLY A 68 -21.22 -0.29 -9.92
CA GLY A 68 -21.55 0.77 -10.85
C GLY A 68 -22.76 1.57 -10.35
N ILE A 69 -22.92 2.79 -10.84
CA ILE A 69 -24.14 3.59 -10.57
C ILE A 69 -25.39 2.96 -11.16
N ASP A 70 -25.22 2.18 -12.21
CA ASP A 70 -26.23 1.27 -12.77
C ASP A 70 -25.60 -0.12 -12.92
N LEU A 71 -26.36 -1.17 -12.67
CA LEU A 71 -25.91 -2.57 -12.83
C LEU A 71 -25.47 -2.89 -14.27
N ALA A 72 -26.06 -2.21 -15.25
CA ALA A 72 -25.68 -2.39 -16.65
C ALA A 72 -24.28 -1.84 -16.96
N CYS A 73 -23.76 -0.96 -16.13
CA CYS A 73 -22.46 -0.31 -16.27
C CYS A 73 -21.35 -1.00 -15.45
N ALA A 74 -21.73 -1.97 -14.61
CA ALA A 74 -20.76 -2.68 -13.78
C ALA A 74 -19.69 -3.38 -14.62
N GLU A 75 -18.45 -3.28 -14.17
CA GLU A 75 -17.33 -3.94 -14.83
C GLU A 75 -17.42 -5.46 -14.66
N GLU A 76 -17.10 -6.19 -15.72
CA GLU A 76 -16.97 -7.64 -15.71
C GLU A 76 -15.51 -8.04 -15.91
N LEU A 77 -15.09 -9.09 -15.21
CA LEU A 77 -13.75 -9.64 -15.39
C LEU A 77 -13.58 -10.11 -16.85
N PRO A 78 -12.61 -9.57 -17.61
CA PRO A 78 -12.42 -9.95 -19.01
C PRO A 78 -12.17 -11.45 -19.18
N PRO A 79 -12.80 -12.11 -20.16
CA PRO A 79 -12.69 -13.57 -20.32
C PRO A 79 -11.26 -14.09 -20.57
N MET A 80 -10.36 -13.22 -21.04
CA MET A 80 -8.94 -13.55 -21.25
C MET A 80 -8.10 -13.41 -19.98
N ALA A 81 -8.58 -12.75 -18.94
CA ALA A 81 -7.87 -12.64 -17.68
C ALA A 81 -7.66 -14.04 -17.07
N ASN A 82 -6.41 -14.44 -16.92
CA ASN A 82 -6.02 -15.73 -16.35
C ASN A 82 -5.18 -15.61 -15.09
N ILE A 83 -4.87 -14.37 -14.69
CA ILE A 83 -4.31 -14.00 -13.39
C ILE A 83 -5.34 -13.11 -12.70
N VAL A 84 -5.71 -13.50 -11.48
CA VAL A 84 -6.63 -12.74 -10.61
C VAL A 84 -6.09 -12.81 -9.20
N ALA A 85 -5.98 -11.68 -8.53
CA ALA A 85 -5.40 -11.59 -7.19
C ALA A 85 -6.12 -10.56 -6.32
N ASP A 86 -6.31 -10.90 -5.06
CA ASP A 86 -6.77 -9.96 -4.05
C ASP A 86 -5.62 -9.08 -3.54
N ARG A 87 -5.90 -7.81 -3.26
CA ARG A 87 -5.00 -6.90 -2.55
C ARG A 87 -5.71 -6.27 -1.37
N LEU A 88 -5.13 -6.49 -0.19
CA LEU A 88 -5.63 -5.94 1.07
C LEU A 88 -5.36 -4.44 1.17
N THR A 89 -6.31 -3.71 1.76
CA THR A 89 -6.17 -2.28 2.09
C THR A 89 -4.95 -2.02 2.98
N ILE A 90 -4.07 -1.12 2.55
CA ILE A 90 -2.85 -0.73 3.27
C ILE A 90 -3.16 0.47 4.18
N GLY A 91 -2.64 0.48 5.41
CA GLY A 91 -2.75 1.65 6.29
C GLY A 91 -1.89 2.82 5.80
N MET A 92 -2.41 4.03 5.92
CA MET A 92 -1.78 5.27 5.51
C MET A 92 -1.20 6.09 6.68
N LEU A 93 -1.27 5.56 7.91
CA LEU A 93 -0.73 6.23 9.09
C LEU A 93 0.76 6.50 8.91
N GLY A 94 1.16 7.77 9.04
CA GLY A 94 2.54 8.19 8.86
C GLY A 94 2.99 8.39 7.40
N TYR A 95 2.10 8.38 6.43
CA TYR A 95 2.45 8.54 5.01
C TYR A 95 3.21 9.84 4.74
N GLY A 96 2.87 10.97 5.40
CA GLY A 96 3.63 12.21 5.25
C GLY A 96 5.10 12.07 5.68
N LEU A 97 5.38 11.29 6.71
CA LEU A 97 6.76 10.98 7.12
C LEU A 97 7.46 10.05 6.12
N VAL A 98 6.75 9.10 5.52
CA VAL A 98 7.29 8.22 4.47
C VAL A 98 7.58 9.02 3.19
N GLU A 99 6.68 9.91 2.78
CA GLU A 99 6.89 10.81 1.63
C GLU A 99 8.13 11.69 1.81
N ALA A 100 8.38 12.11 3.05
CA ALA A 100 9.52 12.96 3.43
C ALA A 100 10.88 12.23 3.51
N ILE A 101 10.95 10.91 3.31
CA ILE A 101 12.24 10.19 3.16
C ILE A 101 12.87 10.64 1.84
N ALA A 102 14.15 11.00 1.85
CA ALA A 102 14.86 11.34 0.62
C ALA A 102 15.01 10.11 -0.29
N ASP A 103 14.84 10.31 -1.60
CA ASP A 103 15.00 9.20 -2.57
C ASP A 103 16.39 8.58 -2.49
N ALA A 104 17.44 9.40 -2.24
CA ALA A 104 18.81 8.93 -2.05
C ALA A 104 18.96 7.90 -0.91
N ASP A 105 18.18 8.05 0.17
CA ASP A 105 18.22 7.13 1.32
C ASP A 105 17.58 5.77 0.97
N LEU A 106 16.55 5.77 0.12
CA LEU A 106 15.94 4.54 -0.40
C LEU A 106 16.87 3.85 -1.41
N LEU A 107 17.44 4.61 -2.34
CA LEU A 107 18.40 4.09 -3.34
C LEU A 107 19.66 3.51 -2.69
N ALA A 108 20.09 4.06 -1.55
CA ALA A 108 21.25 3.54 -0.82
C ALA A 108 21.02 2.14 -0.22
N LEU A 109 19.76 1.69 -0.15
CA LEU A 109 19.38 0.36 0.35
C LEU A 109 19.22 -0.69 -0.75
N GLU A 110 19.35 -0.30 -2.02
CA GLU A 110 19.32 -1.27 -3.12
C GLU A 110 20.41 -2.32 -2.97
N SER A 111 20.07 -3.58 -3.26
CA SER A 111 21.00 -4.71 -3.15
C SER A 111 21.62 -4.86 -1.76
N SER A 112 20.84 -4.69 -0.71
CA SER A 112 21.29 -4.50 0.67
C SER A 112 21.86 -5.74 1.37
N GLY A 113 22.00 -6.89 0.70
CA GLY A 113 22.60 -8.09 1.33
C GLY A 113 22.81 -9.26 0.39
N PRO A 114 23.58 -10.27 0.83
CA PRO A 114 23.75 -11.51 0.09
C PRO A 114 22.41 -12.23 -0.11
N GLY A 115 22.05 -12.50 -1.37
CA GLY A 115 20.81 -13.19 -1.73
C GLY A 115 19.55 -12.32 -1.70
N VAL A 116 19.67 -11.05 -1.36
CA VAL A 116 18.58 -10.07 -1.37
C VAL A 116 18.88 -9.00 -2.42
N SER A 117 17.98 -8.83 -3.37
CA SER A 117 18.13 -7.95 -4.54
C SER A 117 17.17 -6.78 -4.56
N GLY A 118 16.80 -6.26 -3.40
CA GLY A 118 15.87 -5.13 -3.28
C GLY A 118 16.18 -4.02 -4.28
N ARG A 119 15.19 -3.58 -5.04
CA ARG A 119 15.33 -2.49 -6.00
C ARG A 119 14.29 -1.39 -5.82
N ALA A 120 14.71 -0.17 -6.07
CA ALA A 120 13.80 0.97 -6.14
C ALA A 120 12.91 0.89 -7.40
N ASN A 121 11.65 1.23 -7.26
CA ASN A 121 10.78 1.46 -8.40
C ASN A 121 10.74 2.97 -8.71
N ASN A 122 11.39 3.39 -9.79
CA ASN A 122 11.38 4.79 -10.19
C ASN A 122 10.14 5.07 -11.05
N VAL A 123 9.26 5.93 -10.55
CA VAL A 123 7.95 6.20 -11.15
C VAL A 123 7.79 7.68 -11.47
N PRO A 124 7.13 8.04 -12.59
CA PRO A 124 6.76 9.43 -12.86
C PRO A 124 5.71 9.90 -11.84
N LEU A 125 5.72 11.20 -11.54
CA LEU A 125 4.67 11.81 -10.73
C LEU A 125 3.45 12.11 -11.60
N LEU A 126 2.24 11.87 -11.10
CA LEU A 126 1.03 12.25 -11.84
C LEU A 126 0.86 13.77 -11.91
N GLU A 127 1.28 14.48 -10.86
CA GLU A 127 1.28 15.96 -10.82
C GLU A 127 2.37 16.64 -11.66
N ASP A 128 3.42 15.91 -12.00
CA ASP A 128 4.51 16.34 -12.91
C ASP A 128 5.13 15.12 -13.60
N PRO A 129 4.57 14.65 -14.71
CA PRO A 129 5.06 13.44 -15.40
C PRO A 129 6.48 13.55 -15.96
N THR A 130 7.08 14.75 -15.95
CA THR A 130 8.49 14.97 -16.34
C THR A 130 9.46 14.68 -15.19
N THR A 131 8.96 14.64 -13.96
CA THR A 131 9.73 14.33 -12.76
C THR A 131 9.50 12.88 -12.37
N THR A 132 10.59 12.18 -12.07
CA THR A 132 10.60 10.79 -11.58
C THR A 132 11.09 10.75 -10.15
N ARG A 133 10.43 10.00 -9.29
CA ARG A 133 10.84 9.74 -7.90
C ARG A 133 10.79 8.24 -7.59
N VAL A 134 11.45 7.86 -6.47
CA VAL A 134 11.36 6.50 -5.95
C VAL A 134 9.97 6.26 -5.37
N GLY A 135 9.24 5.31 -5.97
CA GLY A 135 7.93 4.85 -5.50
C GLY A 135 8.04 4.22 -4.10
N ARG A 136 7.05 4.49 -3.26
CA ARG A 136 7.02 4.06 -1.85
C ARG A 136 5.62 3.74 -1.34
N PHE A 137 4.60 3.99 -2.16
CA PHE A 137 3.21 3.73 -1.84
C PHE A 137 2.63 2.64 -2.74
N GLY A 138 1.58 1.96 -2.24
CA GLY A 138 1.00 0.79 -2.88
C GLY A 138 1.82 -0.50 -2.67
N TRP A 139 1.26 -1.65 -3.02
CA TRP A 139 1.92 -2.95 -2.89
C TRP A 139 3.08 -3.18 -3.86
N LYS A 140 3.14 -2.39 -4.94
CA LYS A 140 4.16 -2.46 -5.99
C LYS A 140 5.07 -1.23 -6.02
N SER A 141 5.09 -0.39 -4.98
CA SER A 141 5.80 0.90 -4.99
C SER A 141 5.47 1.72 -6.24
N GLN A 142 4.23 1.66 -6.70
CA GLN A 142 3.80 2.24 -7.96
C GLN A 142 3.60 3.76 -7.91
N LEU A 143 3.57 4.36 -6.72
CA LEU A 143 3.38 5.81 -6.54
C LEU A 143 4.39 6.38 -5.54
N ALA A 144 4.82 7.62 -5.75
CA ALA A 144 5.89 8.24 -4.98
C ALA A 144 5.41 9.38 -4.07
N THR A 145 4.27 9.99 -4.36
CA THR A 145 3.68 11.09 -3.59
C THR A 145 2.27 10.76 -3.13
N ILE A 146 1.85 11.39 -2.05
CA ILE A 146 0.48 11.24 -1.52
C ILE A 146 -0.52 11.86 -2.49
N LEU A 147 -0.15 12.93 -3.20
CA LEU A 147 -1.03 13.57 -4.18
C LEU A 147 -1.27 12.66 -5.39
N SER A 148 -0.21 12.09 -5.98
CA SER A 148 -0.35 11.08 -7.03
C SER A 148 -1.22 9.90 -6.57
N PHE A 149 -0.99 9.41 -5.33
CA PHE A 149 -1.77 8.30 -4.78
C PHE A 149 -3.24 8.66 -4.58
N SER A 150 -3.53 9.89 -4.13
CA SER A 150 -4.91 10.35 -3.94
C SER A 150 -5.66 10.51 -5.26
N GLY A 151 -4.97 11.01 -6.31
CA GLY A 151 -5.55 11.13 -7.64
C GLY A 151 -5.83 9.77 -8.28
N ASP A 152 -4.88 8.83 -8.17
CA ASP A 152 -5.01 7.46 -8.63
C ASP A 152 -6.17 6.74 -7.91
N ALA A 153 -6.18 6.77 -6.57
CA ALA A 153 -7.20 6.11 -5.78
C ALA A 153 -8.61 6.75 -5.96
N ALA A 154 -8.71 8.06 -6.18
CA ALA A 154 -9.98 8.73 -6.45
C ALA A 154 -10.62 8.17 -7.73
N ARG A 155 -9.84 8.08 -8.81
CA ARG A 155 -10.32 7.53 -10.08
C ARG A 155 -10.51 6.01 -10.01
N GLU A 156 -9.52 5.26 -9.52
CA GLU A 156 -9.54 3.79 -9.55
C GLU A 156 -10.56 3.17 -8.58
N GLU A 157 -10.71 3.76 -7.38
CA GLU A 157 -11.55 3.17 -6.33
C GLU A 157 -12.94 3.80 -6.23
N MET A 158 -13.09 5.05 -6.69
CA MET A 158 -14.33 5.82 -6.57
C MET A 158 -14.91 6.25 -7.92
N GLY A 159 -14.17 6.06 -9.03
CA GLY A 159 -14.56 6.53 -10.34
C GLY A 159 -14.53 8.07 -10.46
N LEU A 160 -13.93 8.76 -9.50
CA LEU A 160 -13.86 10.21 -9.48
C LEU A 160 -12.69 10.70 -10.33
N THR A 161 -12.96 11.13 -11.56
CA THR A 161 -11.94 11.75 -12.42
C THR A 161 -11.47 13.07 -11.83
N ASN A 162 -10.22 13.41 -12.06
CA ASN A 162 -9.58 14.56 -11.42
C ASN A 162 -8.53 15.18 -12.34
N ARG A 163 -7.99 16.35 -11.96
CA ARG A 163 -7.01 17.07 -12.78
C ARG A 163 -5.73 16.30 -13.11
N LEU A 164 -5.40 15.26 -12.35
CA LEU A 164 -4.22 14.40 -12.61
C LEU A 164 -4.58 13.27 -13.58
N ILE A 165 -5.79 12.75 -13.50
CA ILE A 165 -6.33 11.71 -14.35
C ILE A 165 -7.75 12.14 -14.78
N PRO A 166 -7.86 12.94 -15.86
CA PRO A 166 -9.12 13.57 -16.25
C PRO A 166 -10.02 12.70 -17.14
N THR A 167 -9.72 11.42 -17.27
CA THR A 167 -10.46 10.49 -18.14
C THR A 167 -10.94 9.29 -17.36
N GLU A 168 -12.15 8.85 -17.68
CA GLU A 168 -12.71 7.63 -17.12
C GLU A 168 -11.86 6.40 -17.37
N ASN A 169 -12.00 5.43 -16.48
CA ASN A 169 -11.63 4.06 -16.78
C ASN A 169 -12.71 3.47 -17.68
N ASP A 170 -12.35 2.96 -18.85
CA ASP A 170 -13.30 2.40 -19.81
C ASP A 170 -13.26 0.86 -19.72
N PRO A 171 -14.01 0.26 -18.79
CA PRO A 171 -14.03 -1.17 -18.61
C PRO A 171 -14.77 -1.82 -19.79
N ASN A 172 -14.58 -3.13 -19.90
CA ASN A 172 -15.21 -3.93 -20.94
C ASN A 172 -14.82 -3.51 -22.37
N GLY A 173 -13.89 -2.57 -22.53
CA GLY A 173 -13.40 -2.09 -23.81
C GLY A 173 -14.51 -1.47 -24.66
N ILE A 174 -14.71 -1.99 -25.87
CA ILE A 174 -15.71 -1.48 -26.82
C ILE A 174 -17.11 -2.10 -26.65
N LEU A 175 -17.35 -2.89 -25.59
CA LEU A 175 -18.63 -3.55 -25.38
C LEU A 175 -19.69 -2.55 -24.88
N PRO A 176 -20.93 -2.58 -25.42
CA PRO A 176 -22.02 -1.75 -24.89
C PRO A 176 -22.49 -2.20 -23.48
N PRO A 177 -22.99 -1.30 -22.64
CA PRO A 177 -23.04 0.15 -22.90
C PRO A 177 -21.65 0.77 -22.83
N ALA A 178 -21.38 1.77 -23.66
CA ALA A 178 -20.18 2.57 -23.51
C ALA A 178 -20.20 3.27 -22.16
N ILE A 179 -19.05 3.43 -21.50
CA ILE A 179 -18.96 4.07 -20.19
C ILE A 179 -19.61 5.48 -20.22
N SER A 180 -19.48 6.19 -21.31
CA SER A 180 -20.12 7.50 -21.52
C SER A 180 -21.65 7.49 -21.49
N GLU A 181 -22.30 6.34 -21.61
CA GLU A 181 -23.74 6.21 -21.44
C GLU A 181 -24.14 6.09 -19.97
N CYS A 182 -23.19 5.70 -19.14
CA CYS A 182 -23.32 5.51 -17.70
C CYS A 182 -22.89 6.72 -16.91
N ASP A 183 -21.94 7.47 -17.43
CA ASP A 183 -21.47 8.71 -16.82
C ASP A 183 -22.45 9.85 -17.05
N THR A 184 -22.90 10.46 -15.95
CA THR A 184 -23.90 11.54 -15.95
C THR A 184 -23.33 12.87 -15.48
N VAL A 185 -22.08 12.91 -15.05
CA VAL A 185 -21.38 14.10 -14.55
C VAL A 185 -20.18 14.38 -15.47
N PRO A 186 -19.99 15.62 -15.95
CA PRO A 186 -18.89 15.94 -16.86
C PRO A 186 -17.51 15.81 -16.20
N ASP A 187 -16.57 15.22 -16.91
CA ASP A 187 -15.15 15.08 -16.53
C ASP A 187 -14.35 16.40 -16.60
N PRO A 188 -13.43 16.63 -15.68
CA PRO A 188 -13.26 15.89 -14.43
C PRO A 188 -14.28 16.36 -13.38
N GLU A 189 -14.89 15.42 -12.66
CA GLU A 189 -15.88 15.71 -11.60
C GLU A 189 -15.24 16.43 -10.41
N ASP A 190 -13.96 16.14 -10.13
CA ASP A 190 -13.22 16.83 -9.07
C ASP A 190 -12.95 18.29 -9.44
N GLY A 191 -13.96 19.13 -9.26
CA GLY A 191 -13.86 20.58 -9.38
C GLY A 191 -13.29 21.24 -8.12
N PRO A 192 -12.73 22.47 -8.25
CA PRO A 192 -12.20 23.20 -7.09
C PRO A 192 -13.33 23.69 -6.17
N ASP A 193 -13.09 23.63 -4.87
CA ASP A 193 -13.97 24.25 -3.87
C ASP A 193 -13.88 25.79 -3.87
N ALA A 194 -14.63 26.44 -2.97
CA ALA A 194 -14.66 27.91 -2.87
C ALA A 194 -13.28 28.53 -2.52
N GLU A 195 -12.35 27.75 -2.01
CA GLU A 195 -10.98 28.17 -1.68
C GLU A 195 -9.98 27.82 -2.79
N GLY A 196 -10.44 27.13 -3.86
CA GLY A 196 -9.64 26.74 -5.02
C GLY A 196 -8.94 25.39 -4.88
N PHE A 197 -9.29 24.57 -3.90
CA PHE A 197 -8.73 23.25 -3.70
C PHE A 197 -9.65 22.16 -4.23
N HIS A 198 -9.07 21.17 -4.87
CA HIS A 198 -9.75 19.98 -5.33
C HIS A 198 -9.95 18.95 -4.20
N PHE A 199 -10.87 17.99 -4.40
CA PHE A 199 -11.05 16.86 -3.48
C PHE A 199 -9.72 16.15 -3.19
N ILE A 200 -8.95 15.84 -4.25
CA ILE A 200 -7.66 15.15 -4.12
C ILE A 200 -6.64 15.97 -3.31
N ASP A 201 -6.65 17.30 -3.38
CA ASP A 201 -5.76 18.15 -2.56
C ASP A 201 -6.12 18.02 -1.07
N ARG A 202 -7.42 18.11 -0.77
CA ARG A 202 -7.92 18.07 0.61
C ARG A 202 -7.67 16.70 1.27
N VAL A 203 -7.89 15.60 0.53
CA VAL A 203 -7.66 14.27 1.08
C VAL A 203 -6.16 13.95 1.17
N SER A 204 -5.33 14.47 0.26
CA SER A 204 -3.87 14.39 0.34
C SER A 204 -3.33 15.09 1.57
N ASP A 205 -3.78 16.32 1.83
CA ASP A 205 -3.40 17.05 3.04
C ASP A 205 -3.79 16.29 4.30
N PHE A 206 -5.00 15.73 4.34
CA PHE A 206 -5.43 14.94 5.48
C PHE A 206 -4.53 13.71 5.69
N GLN A 207 -4.21 12.97 4.64
CA GLN A 207 -3.34 11.79 4.70
C GLN A 207 -1.91 12.16 5.15
N ARG A 208 -1.38 13.30 4.68
CA ARG A 208 -0.05 13.81 5.05
C ARG A 208 0.06 14.10 6.55
N PHE A 209 -1.03 14.50 7.18
CA PHE A 209 -1.08 14.83 8.61
C PHE A 209 -1.52 13.67 9.51
N LEU A 210 -1.83 12.50 8.96
CA LEU A 210 -2.09 11.31 9.77
C LEU A 210 -0.82 10.91 10.52
N ALA A 211 -0.92 10.88 11.84
CA ALA A 211 0.20 10.50 12.70
C ALA A 211 0.67 9.07 12.39
N ALA A 212 1.98 8.87 12.42
CA ALA A 212 2.52 7.51 12.41
C ALA A 212 2.15 6.78 13.72
N PRO A 213 2.07 5.43 13.70
CA PRO A 213 1.99 4.66 14.92
C PRO A 213 3.13 5.02 15.88
N PRO A 214 2.98 4.85 17.21
CA PRO A 214 4.05 5.10 18.16
C PRO A 214 5.36 4.45 17.74
N GLN A 215 6.50 5.17 17.93
CA GLN A 215 7.81 4.75 17.43
C GLN A 215 8.55 3.88 18.47
N THR A 216 7.91 2.80 18.89
CA THR A 216 8.44 1.80 19.82
C THR A 216 8.73 0.48 19.10
N PRO A 217 9.65 -0.37 19.60
CA PRO A 217 10.57 -0.07 20.68
C PRO A 217 11.61 0.96 20.26
N ARG A 218 12.19 1.68 21.22
CA ARG A 218 13.27 2.62 20.90
C ARG A 218 14.58 1.91 20.57
N SER A 219 14.88 0.80 21.23
CA SER A 219 15.98 -0.14 20.92
C SER A 219 16.17 -1.15 22.06
N GLY A 220 16.95 -2.21 21.78
CA GLY A 220 17.60 -3.03 22.79
C GLY A 220 16.83 -4.28 23.25
N MET A 221 15.71 -4.61 22.63
CA MET A 221 15.04 -5.89 22.90
C MET A 221 15.86 -7.05 22.31
N ARG A 222 15.91 -8.19 23.03
CA ARG A 222 16.56 -9.42 22.50
C ARG A 222 15.92 -9.85 21.17
N GLY A 223 14.61 -9.73 21.03
CA GLY A 223 13.92 -10.07 19.78
C GLY A 223 14.36 -9.20 18.60
N GLU A 224 14.71 -7.91 18.81
CA GLU A 224 15.29 -7.05 17.78
C GLU A 224 16.66 -7.54 17.33
N GLN A 225 17.50 -7.96 18.28
CA GLN A 225 18.81 -8.54 17.95
C GLN A 225 18.67 -9.81 17.13
N LEU A 226 17.74 -10.69 17.50
CA LEU A 226 17.44 -11.92 16.76
C LEU A 226 16.86 -11.62 15.37
N PHE A 227 15.94 -10.66 15.25
CA PHE A 227 15.39 -10.19 13.99
C PHE A 227 16.49 -9.73 13.00
N ASN A 228 17.47 -8.99 13.51
CA ASN A 228 18.65 -8.62 12.73
C ASN A 228 19.52 -9.85 12.38
N GLN A 229 19.75 -10.73 13.35
CA GLN A 229 20.62 -11.91 13.19
C GLN A 229 20.09 -12.90 12.15
N VAL A 230 18.77 -13.13 12.09
CA VAL A 230 18.14 -14.02 11.12
C VAL A 230 17.93 -13.39 9.75
N GLY A 231 18.28 -12.10 9.57
CA GLY A 231 18.30 -11.43 8.27
C GLY A 231 17.04 -10.64 7.93
N CYS A 232 16.00 -10.60 8.75
CA CYS A 232 14.76 -9.86 8.47
C CYS A 232 15.01 -8.36 8.19
N ALA A 233 16.00 -7.76 8.86
CA ALA A 233 16.36 -6.35 8.71
C ALA A 233 16.93 -5.99 7.33
N GLN A 234 17.26 -6.95 6.47
CA GLN A 234 17.74 -6.68 5.10
C GLN A 234 16.63 -6.03 4.24
N CYS A 235 15.37 -6.45 4.44
CA CYS A 235 14.19 -5.85 3.82
C CYS A 235 13.49 -4.90 4.80
N HIS A 236 13.37 -5.29 6.04
CA HIS A 236 12.72 -4.52 7.10
C HIS A 236 13.71 -3.57 7.82
N ASN A 237 14.28 -2.61 7.06
CA ASN A 237 15.19 -1.59 7.59
C ASN A 237 14.55 -0.85 8.76
N ALA A 238 15.26 -0.77 9.89
CA ALA A 238 14.68 -0.32 11.15
C ALA A 238 14.24 1.16 11.13
N SER A 239 15.01 2.05 10.49
CA SER A 239 14.76 3.48 10.62
C SER A 239 15.27 4.32 9.45
N PHE A 240 14.65 5.50 9.31
CA PHE A 240 15.12 6.60 8.46
C PHE A 240 15.12 7.91 9.24
N THR A 241 15.83 8.89 8.71
CA THR A 241 15.64 10.30 9.07
C THR A 241 15.03 11.03 7.89
N THR A 242 13.89 11.68 8.09
CA THR A 242 13.23 12.43 7.02
C THR A 242 14.09 13.61 6.57
N ALA A 243 13.95 14.01 5.31
CA ALA A 243 14.73 15.09 4.72
C ALA A 243 14.61 16.41 5.54
N ASN A 244 15.70 17.16 5.58
CA ASN A 244 15.68 18.51 6.13
C ASN A 244 15.44 19.55 5.03
N ASP A 245 14.38 19.35 4.25
CA ASP A 245 14.03 20.20 3.12
C ASP A 245 13.07 21.32 3.59
N PRO A 246 13.38 22.60 3.31
CA PRO A 246 12.51 23.72 3.65
C PRO A 246 11.12 23.68 3.01
N SER A 247 10.93 22.94 1.91
CA SER A 247 9.63 22.76 1.27
C SER A 247 8.69 21.85 2.06
N LEU A 248 9.24 20.99 2.94
CA LEU A 248 8.45 20.16 3.84
C LEU A 248 7.94 20.97 5.02
N GLU A 249 6.82 20.60 5.58
CA GLU A 249 6.31 21.18 6.82
C GLU A 249 7.26 20.89 8.02
N PRO A 250 7.40 21.82 8.95
CA PRO A 250 8.41 21.71 10.03
C PRO A 250 8.31 20.43 10.86
N PHE A 251 7.11 19.88 11.03
CA PHE A 251 6.89 18.64 11.80
C PHE A 251 7.23 17.36 10.99
N LEU A 252 7.41 17.45 9.68
CA LEU A 252 7.88 16.33 8.84
C LEU A 252 9.39 16.33 8.64
N ARG A 253 10.06 17.47 8.87
CA ARG A 253 11.50 17.65 8.61
C ARG A 253 12.36 17.05 9.70
N ASN A 254 13.47 16.39 9.31
CA ASN A 254 14.54 15.93 10.20
C ASN A 254 13.99 15.10 11.39
N LYS A 255 13.06 14.19 11.10
CA LYS A 255 12.46 13.26 12.08
C LYS A 255 13.05 11.88 11.92
N THR A 256 13.51 11.29 13.00
CA THR A 256 13.83 9.86 13.00
C THR A 256 12.51 9.08 13.11
N ILE A 257 12.28 8.20 12.14
CA ILE A 257 11.11 7.32 12.07
C ILE A 257 11.55 5.87 12.04
N ARG A 258 10.71 4.96 12.52
CA ARG A 258 11.00 3.53 12.62
C ARG A 258 9.92 2.70 11.94
N PRO A 259 9.87 2.71 10.59
CA PRO A 259 8.88 1.95 9.85
C PRO A 259 9.16 0.45 9.80
N TYR A 260 10.40 0.02 10.01
CA TYR A 260 10.84 -1.35 9.74
C TYR A 260 10.45 -1.81 8.34
N SER A 261 10.93 -1.06 7.36
CA SER A 261 10.75 -1.28 5.92
C SER A 261 11.82 -0.54 5.16
N ASN A 262 12.31 -1.07 4.06
CA ASN A 262 13.14 -0.34 3.09
C ASN A 262 12.31 0.25 1.93
N PHE A 263 11.00 -0.04 1.85
CA PHE A 263 10.07 0.36 0.79
C PHE A 263 10.47 -0.08 -0.63
N LEU A 264 11.49 -0.92 -0.76
CA LEU A 264 11.95 -1.46 -2.02
C LEU A 264 11.09 -2.65 -2.48
N LEU A 265 11.19 -2.97 -3.75
CA LEU A 265 10.63 -4.17 -4.34
C LEU A 265 11.58 -5.36 -4.12
N HIS A 266 11.00 -6.47 -3.67
CA HIS A 266 11.69 -7.73 -3.49
C HIS A 266 10.93 -8.84 -4.21
N ASN A 267 11.67 -9.80 -4.76
CA ASN A 267 11.08 -10.99 -5.36
C ASN A 267 10.54 -11.90 -4.25
N MET A 268 9.23 -12.04 -4.18
CA MET A 268 8.54 -12.91 -3.22
C MET A 268 8.17 -14.28 -3.82
N GLY A 269 8.61 -14.57 -5.03
CA GLY A 269 8.36 -15.84 -5.68
C GLY A 269 6.88 -16.21 -5.70
N LEU A 270 6.55 -17.44 -5.29
CA LEU A 270 5.17 -17.92 -5.26
C LEU A 270 4.30 -17.30 -4.16
N ALA A 271 4.87 -16.48 -3.28
CA ALA A 271 4.12 -15.71 -2.28
C ALA A 271 3.73 -14.31 -2.75
N SER A 272 3.97 -13.98 -4.03
CA SER A 272 3.53 -12.73 -4.67
C SER A 272 2.06 -12.81 -5.13
N ASP A 273 1.58 -11.72 -5.71
CA ASP A 273 0.24 -11.64 -6.32
C ASP A 273 0.22 -11.95 -7.83
N PHE A 274 1.36 -12.17 -8.44
CA PHE A 274 1.55 -12.42 -9.88
C PHE A 274 1.07 -11.28 -10.81
N ILE A 275 0.80 -10.10 -10.28
CA ILE A 275 0.42 -8.91 -11.04
C ILE A 275 1.67 -8.06 -11.28
N ALA A 276 2.02 -7.76 -12.52
CA ALA A 276 2.96 -6.69 -12.81
C ALA A 276 2.22 -5.35 -12.86
N GLN A 277 2.85 -4.27 -12.40
CA GLN A 277 2.23 -2.94 -12.37
C GLN A 277 3.28 -1.84 -12.29
N ALA A 278 3.15 -0.80 -13.09
CA ALA A 278 3.97 0.42 -13.02
C ALA A 278 5.48 0.13 -12.91
N GLY A 279 6.00 -0.82 -13.68
CA GLY A 279 7.40 -1.21 -13.69
C GLY A 279 7.81 -2.24 -12.63
N ALA A 280 6.95 -2.59 -11.69
CA ALA A 280 7.16 -3.73 -10.80
C ALA A 280 6.74 -5.04 -11.50
N GLY A 281 7.60 -6.05 -11.41
CA GLY A 281 7.33 -7.37 -11.99
C GLY A 281 6.31 -8.18 -11.20
N GLN A 282 5.82 -9.27 -11.81
CA GLN A 282 4.79 -10.16 -11.24
C GLN A 282 5.15 -10.71 -9.86
N TYR A 283 6.42 -11.07 -9.67
CA TYR A 283 6.92 -11.66 -8.41
C TYR A 283 7.41 -10.63 -7.40
N GLU A 284 7.44 -9.36 -7.77
CA GLU A 284 7.95 -8.31 -6.90
C GLU A 284 6.84 -7.70 -6.04
N MET A 285 7.14 -7.57 -4.74
CA MET A 285 6.27 -6.90 -3.77
C MET A 285 7.07 -5.88 -2.97
N ARG A 286 6.46 -4.74 -2.66
CA ARG A 286 7.06 -3.75 -1.77
C ARG A 286 7.12 -4.27 -0.35
N THR A 287 8.26 -4.09 0.32
CA THR A 287 8.33 -4.32 1.78
C THR A 287 7.37 -3.39 2.51
N PRO A 288 6.32 -3.90 3.16
CA PRO A 288 5.41 -3.06 3.94
C PRO A 288 6.05 -2.61 5.24
N PRO A 289 5.72 -1.42 5.77
CA PRO A 289 6.17 -1.02 7.09
C PRO A 289 5.55 -1.92 8.16
N LEU A 290 6.36 -2.26 9.19
CA LEU A 290 5.90 -3.08 10.32
C LEU A 290 5.42 -2.25 11.51
N TRP A 291 5.55 -0.93 11.50
CA TRP A 291 4.95 -0.11 12.56
C TRP A 291 3.42 -0.32 12.62
N GLY A 292 2.88 -0.39 13.82
CA GLY A 292 1.46 -0.71 14.01
C GLY A 292 1.08 -2.17 13.70
N LEU A 293 2.08 -3.07 13.53
CA LEU A 293 1.85 -4.46 13.16
C LEU A 293 0.91 -5.17 14.15
N ARG A 294 1.00 -4.84 15.43
CA ARG A 294 0.17 -5.43 16.50
C ARG A 294 -1.34 -5.30 16.24
N THR A 295 -1.75 -4.23 15.60
CA THR A 295 -3.18 -3.95 15.33
C THR A 295 -3.61 -4.37 13.92
N ARG A 296 -2.68 -4.89 13.12
CA ARG A 296 -2.98 -5.31 11.75
C ARG A 296 -3.62 -6.68 11.74
N ARG A 297 -4.85 -6.75 11.23
CA ARG A 297 -5.57 -7.98 10.95
C ARG A 297 -6.62 -7.72 9.86
N PRO A 298 -6.66 -8.48 8.77
CA PRO A 298 -5.75 -9.59 8.41
C PRO A 298 -4.35 -9.14 8.00
N MET A 299 -3.45 -10.09 7.76
CA MET A 299 -2.07 -9.87 7.30
C MET A 299 -1.86 -10.47 5.89
N TRP A 300 -0.70 -10.19 5.31
CA TRP A 300 -0.29 -10.46 3.94
C TRP A 300 -0.92 -9.50 2.94
N HIS A 301 -0.41 -9.52 1.69
CA HIS A 301 -0.88 -8.58 0.65
C HIS A 301 -2.31 -8.86 0.19
N ASP A 302 -2.80 -10.06 0.36
CA ASP A 302 -4.15 -10.52 0.00
C ASP A 302 -5.06 -10.81 1.21
N GLY A 303 -4.56 -10.64 2.41
CA GLY A 303 -5.35 -10.87 3.63
C GLY A 303 -5.56 -12.34 4.00
N ARG A 304 -4.84 -13.28 3.34
CA ARG A 304 -5.00 -14.73 3.59
C ARG A 304 -4.73 -15.16 5.02
N ILE A 305 -3.93 -14.39 5.76
CA ILE A 305 -3.58 -14.68 7.15
C ILE A 305 -4.52 -13.89 8.06
N SER A 306 -5.60 -14.51 8.50
CA SER A 306 -6.69 -13.83 9.23
C SER A 306 -7.11 -14.49 10.52
N GLU A 307 -6.73 -15.74 10.79
CA GLU A 307 -7.21 -16.54 11.91
C GLU A 307 -6.13 -16.75 12.98
N GLY A 308 -6.53 -16.95 14.23
CA GLY A 308 -5.66 -17.25 15.35
C GLY A 308 -5.30 -16.05 16.23
N THR A 309 -4.34 -16.24 17.11
CA THR A 309 -3.75 -15.21 17.98
C THR A 309 -2.75 -14.34 17.20
N PHE A 310 -2.28 -13.24 17.79
CA PHE A 310 -1.19 -12.46 17.19
C PHE A 310 0.06 -13.33 16.93
N THR A 311 0.36 -14.26 17.84
CA THR A 311 1.48 -15.21 17.66
C THR A 311 1.27 -16.09 16.43
N ASP A 312 0.07 -16.61 16.21
CA ASP A 312 -0.25 -17.45 15.06
C ASP A 312 -0.11 -16.64 13.77
N LEU A 313 -0.72 -15.43 13.72
CA LEU A 313 -0.64 -14.53 12.55
C LEU A 313 0.80 -14.20 12.16
N ILE A 314 1.67 -13.89 13.13
CA ILE A 314 3.08 -13.58 12.87
C ILE A 314 3.85 -14.82 12.42
N THR A 315 3.60 -15.97 13.04
CA THR A 315 4.24 -17.24 12.66
C THR A 315 3.90 -17.60 11.22
N ASP A 316 2.62 -17.49 10.85
CA ASP A 316 2.16 -17.77 9.49
C ASP A 316 2.73 -16.75 8.48
N ALA A 317 2.77 -15.46 8.85
CA ALA A 317 3.38 -14.45 8.00
C ALA A 317 4.88 -14.66 7.75
N ILE A 318 5.62 -15.12 8.75
CA ILE A 318 7.03 -15.50 8.58
C ILE A 318 7.14 -16.75 7.70
N ALA A 319 6.26 -17.73 7.87
CA ALA A 319 6.24 -18.95 7.07
C ALA A 319 5.99 -18.68 5.56
N GLU A 320 5.14 -17.70 5.22
CA GLU A 320 4.92 -17.29 3.83
C GLU A 320 6.20 -16.78 3.14
N HIS A 321 7.16 -16.23 3.88
CA HIS A 321 8.45 -15.82 3.30
C HIS A 321 9.28 -17.02 2.82
N ASN A 322 9.00 -18.25 3.28
CA ASN A 322 9.68 -19.48 2.84
C ASN A 322 9.10 -20.03 1.51
N ALA A 323 8.40 -19.22 0.75
CA ALA A 323 7.88 -19.63 -0.55
C ALA A 323 9.00 -19.86 -1.58
N LEU A 324 8.75 -20.75 -2.53
CA LEU A 324 9.70 -21.04 -3.60
C LEU A 324 10.03 -19.76 -4.39
N LEU A 325 11.31 -19.52 -4.63
CA LEU A 325 11.88 -18.35 -5.32
C LEU A 325 11.74 -17.02 -4.55
N SER A 326 11.31 -17.04 -3.29
CA SER A 326 11.27 -15.83 -2.47
C SER A 326 12.67 -15.44 -1.97
N GLU A 327 12.99 -14.16 -1.97
CA GLU A 327 14.20 -13.61 -1.32
C GLU A 327 14.15 -13.75 0.22
N GLY A 328 12.97 -13.98 0.80
CA GLY A 328 12.78 -14.18 2.23
C GLY A 328 13.12 -15.57 2.76
N VAL A 329 13.40 -16.56 1.88
CA VAL A 329 13.61 -17.97 2.25
C VAL A 329 14.66 -18.16 3.33
N ASP A 330 15.85 -17.57 3.15
CA ASP A 330 16.97 -17.76 4.09
C ASP A 330 16.63 -17.20 5.48
N SER A 331 15.95 -16.05 5.54
CA SER A 331 15.53 -15.44 6.80
C SER A 331 14.44 -16.25 7.51
N ALA A 332 13.46 -16.76 6.75
CA ALA A 332 12.39 -17.61 7.30
C ALA A 332 12.98 -18.93 7.85
N GLN A 333 13.88 -19.57 7.12
CA GLN A 333 14.55 -20.78 7.58
C GLN A 333 15.46 -20.54 8.80
N ALA A 334 16.17 -19.41 8.83
CA ALA A 334 16.97 -19.02 9.99
C ALA A 334 16.09 -18.76 11.23
N TYR A 335 14.91 -18.15 11.06
CA TYR A 335 13.92 -18.02 12.13
C TYR A 335 13.41 -19.40 12.60
N ASP A 336 13.12 -20.30 11.68
CA ASP A 336 12.64 -21.64 12.01
C ASP A 336 13.66 -22.46 12.82
N ALA A 337 14.93 -22.22 12.61
CA ALA A 337 16.03 -22.85 13.35
C ALA A 337 16.23 -22.28 14.76
N LEU A 338 15.59 -21.18 15.13
CA LEU A 338 15.67 -20.60 16.47
C LEU A 338 15.05 -21.51 17.54
N SER A 339 15.55 -21.39 18.80
CA SER A 339 14.87 -22.01 19.94
C SER A 339 13.47 -21.46 20.15
N SER A 340 12.60 -22.21 20.82
CA SER A 340 11.24 -21.75 21.14
C SER A 340 11.23 -20.43 21.92
N GLN A 341 12.21 -20.22 22.82
CA GLN A 341 12.34 -18.97 23.57
C GLN A 341 12.74 -17.82 22.63
N ASP A 342 13.69 -18.02 21.73
CA ASP A 342 14.15 -17.01 20.80
C ASP A 342 13.02 -16.61 19.83
N LYS A 343 12.21 -17.58 19.34
CA LYS A 343 10.99 -17.30 18.55
C LYS A 343 10.01 -16.41 19.33
N THR A 344 9.78 -16.74 20.61
CA THR A 344 8.92 -15.92 21.49
C THR A 344 9.46 -14.51 21.61
N ASP A 345 10.78 -14.34 21.77
CA ASP A 345 11.41 -13.02 21.88
C ASP A 345 11.25 -12.20 20.58
N VAL A 346 11.38 -12.81 19.39
CA VAL A 346 11.12 -12.15 18.10
C VAL A 346 9.66 -11.72 18.00
N ILE A 347 8.70 -12.57 18.35
CA ILE A 347 7.27 -12.25 18.31
C ILE A 347 6.95 -11.12 19.29
N ALA A 348 7.51 -11.14 20.50
CA ALA A 348 7.36 -10.07 21.47
C ALA A 348 7.89 -8.73 20.94
N PHE A 349 9.05 -8.74 20.27
CA PHE A 349 9.58 -7.57 19.59
C PHE A 349 8.64 -7.05 18.51
N LEU A 350 8.16 -7.90 17.60
CA LEU A 350 7.22 -7.52 16.55
C LEU A 350 5.89 -6.98 17.12
N GLY A 351 5.41 -7.57 18.21
CA GLY A 351 4.23 -7.10 18.93
C GLY A 351 4.42 -5.76 19.65
N SER A 352 5.66 -5.31 19.83
CA SER A 352 5.96 -3.99 20.42
C SER A 352 5.95 -2.86 19.39
N LEU A 353 6.01 -3.17 18.08
CA LEU A 353 6.08 -2.16 17.02
C LEU A 353 4.76 -1.38 16.91
N GLY A 354 4.82 -0.10 17.21
CA GLY A 354 3.66 0.79 17.27
C GLY A 354 2.89 0.78 18.59
N ARG A 355 3.44 0.16 19.64
CA ARG A 355 2.89 0.22 21.01
C ARG A 355 3.28 1.52 21.69
N ALA A 356 2.36 2.17 22.42
CA ALA A 356 2.69 3.33 23.22
C ALA A 356 3.63 2.98 24.40
N GLU A 357 4.52 3.90 24.83
CA GLU A 357 5.54 3.60 25.87
C GLU A 357 4.95 3.13 27.19
N PHE A 358 3.79 3.67 27.59
CA PHE A 358 3.12 3.29 28.83
C PHE A 358 2.50 1.88 28.78
N ASP A 359 2.24 1.35 27.58
CA ASP A 359 1.72 -0.02 27.37
C ASP A 359 2.81 -1.08 27.60
N MET A 360 4.08 -0.67 27.66
CA MET A 360 5.23 -1.57 27.88
C MET A 360 5.29 -2.14 29.30
N ASN A 361 4.51 -1.61 30.25
CA ASN A 361 4.50 -2.01 31.65
C ASN A 361 3.44 -3.08 31.97
N GLY A 362 2.84 -3.72 30.99
CA GLY A 362 2.02 -4.93 31.18
C GLY A 362 0.55 -4.69 31.43
N ASP A 363 0.03 -3.50 31.21
CA ASP A 363 -1.41 -3.26 31.23
C ASP A 363 -2.03 -3.60 29.88
N GLU A 364 -2.78 -4.70 29.82
CA GLU A 364 -3.42 -5.24 28.60
C GLU A 364 -4.70 -4.51 28.21
N SER A 365 -4.93 -3.33 28.75
CA SER A 365 -6.12 -2.55 28.43
C SER A 365 -5.88 -1.62 27.23
N VAL A 366 -6.14 -2.07 26.02
CA VAL A 366 -6.97 -1.43 24.97
C VAL A 366 -7.27 -2.44 23.89
#